data_cfd88d4c9b2ff23f2e80381177b08514
#
_entry.id   cfd88d4c9b2ff23f2e80381177b08514
#
_cell.length_a   1.000
_cell.length_b   1.000
_cell.length_c   1.000
_cell.angle_alpha   90.00
_cell.angle_beta   90.00
_cell.angle_gamma   90.00
#
_symmetry.space_group_name_H-M   'P 1'
#
loop_
_entity.id
_entity.type
_entity.pdbx_description
1 polymer ?
#
loop_
_entity_poly.entity_id
_entity_poly.type
_entity_poly.pdbx_seq_one_letter_code
_entity_poly.pdbx_strand_id
1 'polypeptide(L)'
;MIINTHPTDRRRMIHELSDLLNTPAEYLRSPTYAYRIGHLIVNRDGTISTEVPHMVEVVRPFLLEHHYLIEETPSETETPLPAPIARRSMRITAALGELTAFQLTQLLLILYCRQYILNRMLKTTELFIDHEFARELESDIPASIAIILHRFEKAQNQGKISGISLTDNSITLELPLESQNPDHVPVYNELLRRLVAMAHSIKGVQVGQHVPDSEKYTARAFLIRLGFNGKDHRDARNVLLLHLDGYAAFRRDADMNKHKAKLARQRREKAAHHTSRRRHR
;
A
#
# COMPACT_ATOMS: atom_id res chain seq x y z
N MET A 1 18.23 -5.39 10.47
CA MET A 1 17.92 -5.17 11.90
C MET A 1 18.18 -3.72 12.24
N ILE A 2 17.39 -3.14 13.17
CA ILE A 2 17.51 -1.74 13.58
C ILE A 2 17.68 -1.70 15.09
N ILE A 3 18.61 -0.89 15.59
CA ILE A 3 18.84 -0.61 16.99
C ILE A 3 18.51 0.86 17.23
N ASN A 4 17.56 1.14 18.12
CA ASN A 4 17.21 2.51 18.49
C ASN A 4 18.18 2.99 19.56
N THR A 5 18.89 4.09 19.29
CA THR A 5 19.79 4.73 20.22
C THR A 5 19.40 6.19 20.39
N HIS A 6 19.66 6.76 21.55
CA HIS A 6 19.47 8.18 21.86
C HIS A 6 20.79 8.80 22.30
N PRO A 7 21.75 8.99 21.39
CA PRO A 7 23.03 9.55 21.74
C PRO A 7 22.87 11.04 22.07
N THR A 8 23.36 11.45 23.21
CA THR A 8 23.50 12.86 23.57
C THR A 8 24.49 13.56 22.62
N ASP A 9 25.50 12.84 22.13
CA ASP A 9 26.42 13.25 21.08
C ASP A 9 26.62 12.12 20.05
N ARG A 10 25.92 12.25 18.90
CA ARG A 10 26.00 11.28 17.81
C ARG A 10 27.44 11.15 17.24
N ARG A 11 28.21 12.22 17.17
CA ARG A 11 29.57 12.18 16.64
C ARG A 11 30.49 11.35 17.51
N ARG A 12 30.35 11.50 18.82
CA ARG A 12 31.08 10.71 19.80
C ARG A 12 30.75 9.23 19.67
N MET A 13 29.46 8.89 19.64
CA MET A 13 29.02 7.49 19.43
C MET A 13 29.60 6.89 18.13
N ILE A 14 29.61 7.63 17.02
CA ILE A 14 30.18 7.19 15.74
C ILE A 14 31.68 6.91 15.87
N HIS A 15 32.42 7.77 16.56
CA HIS A 15 33.86 7.61 16.78
C HIS A 15 34.13 6.35 17.61
N GLU A 16 33.43 6.20 18.73
CA GLU A 16 33.58 5.05 19.64
C GLU A 16 33.18 3.73 18.95
N LEU A 17 32.13 3.72 18.10
CA LEU A 17 31.78 2.55 17.28
C LEU A 17 32.82 2.24 16.19
N SER A 18 33.42 3.26 15.61
CA SER A 18 34.53 3.12 14.65
C SER A 18 35.75 2.47 15.30
N ASP A 19 36.07 2.88 16.51
CA ASP A 19 37.19 2.31 17.30
C ASP A 19 36.88 0.86 17.73
N LEU A 20 35.66 0.58 18.21
CA LEU A 20 35.23 -0.77 18.60
C LEU A 20 35.35 -1.76 17.42
N LEU A 21 34.93 -1.34 16.23
CA LEU A 21 34.91 -2.19 15.04
C LEU A 21 36.21 -2.14 14.25
N ASN A 22 37.17 -1.34 14.69
CA ASN A 22 38.45 -1.06 13.99
C ASN A 22 38.21 -0.75 12.48
N THR A 23 37.15 0.01 12.19
CA THR A 23 36.72 0.33 10.83
C THR A 23 36.39 1.82 10.74
N PRO A 24 36.96 2.57 9.80
CA PRO A 24 36.76 4.01 9.66
C PRO A 24 35.30 4.33 9.32
N ALA A 25 34.76 5.38 9.95
CA ALA A 25 33.42 5.88 9.68
C ALA A 25 33.39 6.71 8.40
N GLU A 26 32.62 6.29 7.41
CA GLU A 26 32.42 6.99 6.14
C GLU A 26 31.13 7.81 6.18
N TYR A 27 31.21 9.12 5.91
CA TYR A 27 30.04 9.99 5.83
C TYR A 27 29.35 9.91 4.47
N LEU A 28 28.09 9.44 4.41
CA LEU A 28 27.35 9.19 3.17
C LEU A 28 26.72 10.45 2.53
N ARG A 29 26.89 11.64 3.14
CA ARG A 29 26.38 12.93 2.61
C ARG A 29 24.87 12.96 2.36
N SER A 30 24.42 13.94 1.57
CA SER A 30 23.01 14.06 1.15
C SER A 30 22.63 12.92 0.17
N PRO A 31 21.42 12.35 0.24
CA PRO A 31 20.27 12.78 1.06
C PRO A 31 20.20 12.16 2.47
N THR A 32 20.94 11.11 2.76
CA THR A 32 20.78 10.32 4.00
C THR A 32 21.41 10.96 5.24
N TYR A 33 22.51 11.70 5.05
CA TYR A 33 23.32 12.26 6.14
C TYR A 33 23.72 11.21 7.20
N ALA A 34 23.81 9.94 6.78
CA ALA A 34 24.19 8.80 7.59
C ALA A 34 25.71 8.59 7.60
N TYR A 35 26.19 7.78 8.54
CA TYR A 35 27.56 7.29 8.57
C TYR A 35 27.55 5.77 8.39
N ARG A 36 28.46 5.26 7.57
CA ARG A 36 28.72 3.84 7.40
C ARG A 36 29.97 3.45 8.17
N ILE A 37 29.90 2.41 8.98
CA ILE A 37 31.00 1.82 9.71
C ILE A 37 31.00 0.32 9.40
N GLY A 38 31.72 -0.11 8.39
CA GLY A 38 31.65 -1.48 7.89
C GLY A 38 30.22 -1.87 7.45
N HIS A 39 29.61 -2.80 8.15
CA HIS A 39 28.22 -3.27 7.90
C HIS A 39 27.15 -2.52 8.71
N LEU A 40 27.53 -1.49 9.47
CA LEU A 40 26.60 -0.65 10.22
C LEU A 40 26.32 0.65 9.48
N ILE A 41 25.09 1.11 9.52
CA ILE A 41 24.68 2.44 9.08
C ILE A 41 24.08 3.17 10.26
N VAL A 42 24.70 4.29 10.66
CA VAL A 42 24.21 5.17 11.72
C VAL A 42 23.46 6.33 11.07
N ASN A 43 22.16 6.34 11.18
CA ASN A 43 21.26 7.32 10.61
C ASN A 43 21.38 8.70 11.29
N ARG A 44 20.76 9.72 10.71
CA ARG A 44 20.79 11.09 11.22
C ARG A 44 20.16 11.23 12.61
N ASP A 45 19.14 10.44 12.91
CA ASP A 45 18.43 10.37 14.20
C ASP A 45 19.14 9.58 15.29
N GLY A 46 20.27 8.96 14.94
CA GLY A 46 21.04 8.09 15.84
C GLY A 46 20.73 6.62 15.68
N THR A 47 19.65 6.21 15.00
CA THR A 47 19.34 4.79 14.81
C THR A 47 20.45 4.08 14.04
N ILE A 48 20.76 2.86 14.46
CA ILE A 48 21.78 2.00 13.83
C ILE A 48 21.06 0.88 13.08
N SER A 49 21.35 0.75 11.78
CA SER A 49 20.83 -0.33 10.95
C SER A 49 21.96 -1.23 10.44
N THR A 50 21.72 -2.55 10.40
CA THR A 50 22.65 -3.55 9.85
C THR A 50 21.89 -4.65 9.14
N GLU A 51 22.50 -5.15 8.06
CA GLU A 51 22.01 -6.34 7.35
C GLU A 51 22.59 -7.64 7.95
N VAL A 52 23.62 -7.53 8.79
CA VAL A 52 24.32 -8.68 9.37
C VAL A 52 23.84 -8.89 10.83
N PRO A 53 23.06 -9.95 11.14
CA PRO A 53 22.49 -10.17 12.46
C PRO A 53 23.55 -10.26 13.57
N HIS A 54 24.69 -10.91 13.32
CA HIS A 54 25.79 -11.07 14.28
C HIS A 54 26.37 -9.72 14.76
N MET A 55 26.32 -8.68 13.93
CA MET A 55 26.81 -7.35 14.31
C MET A 55 25.99 -6.72 15.44
N VAL A 56 24.72 -7.06 15.56
CA VAL A 56 23.86 -6.60 16.67
C VAL A 56 24.36 -7.14 18.01
N GLU A 57 24.77 -8.40 18.04
CA GLU A 57 25.29 -9.05 19.25
C GLU A 57 26.60 -8.44 19.73
N VAL A 58 27.44 -8.00 18.78
CA VAL A 58 28.72 -7.34 19.07
C VAL A 58 28.54 -5.91 19.56
N VAL A 59 27.63 -5.16 18.92
CA VAL A 59 27.48 -3.72 19.18
C VAL A 59 26.56 -3.41 20.35
N ARG A 60 25.57 -4.25 20.62
CA ARG A 60 24.57 -4.04 21.66
C ARG A 60 25.14 -3.94 23.09
N PRO A 61 26.07 -4.80 23.52
CA PRO A 61 26.70 -4.68 24.85
C PRO A 61 27.45 -3.36 25.01
N PHE A 62 28.18 -2.95 23.99
CA PHE A 62 28.91 -1.68 23.96
C PHE A 62 27.98 -0.46 24.08
N LEU A 63 26.85 -0.46 23.32
CA LEU A 63 25.84 0.60 23.40
C LEU A 63 25.17 0.69 24.76
N LEU A 64 25.00 -0.44 25.45
CA LEU A 64 24.51 -0.48 26.82
C LEU A 64 25.52 0.11 27.81
N GLU A 65 26.78 -0.31 27.74
CA GLU A 65 27.86 0.15 28.60
C GLU A 65 28.09 1.66 28.53
N HIS A 66 27.95 2.22 27.32
CA HIS A 66 28.13 3.66 27.07
C HIS A 66 26.83 4.47 27.16
N HIS A 67 25.74 3.89 27.67
CA HIS A 67 24.44 4.55 27.87
C HIS A 67 23.83 5.16 26.60
N TYR A 68 24.12 4.57 25.44
CA TYR A 68 23.48 4.95 24.17
C TYR A 68 22.14 4.24 23.95
N LEU A 69 21.86 3.16 24.67
CA LEU A 69 20.54 2.50 24.74
C LEU A 69 19.85 2.95 26.03
N ILE A 70 18.55 3.20 25.96
CA ILE A 70 17.74 3.31 27.16
C ILE A 70 17.55 1.90 27.68
N GLU A 71 18.09 1.61 28.87
CA GLU A 71 17.71 0.39 29.58
C GLU A 71 16.20 0.46 29.88
N GLU A 72 15.44 -0.37 29.23
CA GLU A 72 14.15 -0.77 29.76
C GLU A 72 14.45 -1.65 30.97
N THR A 73 14.50 -1.04 32.18
CA THR A 73 14.52 -1.77 33.43
C THR A 73 13.30 -2.70 33.45
N PRO A 74 13.47 -4.02 33.68
CA PRO A 74 12.34 -4.88 33.89
C PRO A 74 11.75 -4.51 35.27
N SER A 75 10.70 -3.69 35.25
CA SER A 75 9.83 -3.53 36.40
C SER A 75 9.07 -4.83 36.54
N GLU A 76 9.39 -5.57 37.63
CA GLU A 76 8.61 -6.71 38.09
C GLU A 76 7.23 -6.20 38.53
N THR A 77 6.35 -6.09 37.58
CA THR A 77 4.90 -6.18 37.80
C THR A 77 4.39 -6.83 36.52
N GLU A 78 3.91 -8.06 36.66
CA GLU A 78 3.21 -8.79 35.61
C GLU A 78 1.95 -8.00 35.19
N THR A 79 2.15 -6.99 34.38
CA THR A 79 1.14 -6.50 33.48
C THR A 79 1.44 -7.17 32.13
N PRO A 80 0.49 -7.83 31.49
CA PRO A 80 0.76 -8.49 30.20
C PRO A 80 1.46 -7.48 29.30
N LEU A 81 2.58 -7.90 28.69
CA LEU A 81 3.28 -7.13 27.67
C LEU A 81 2.25 -6.38 26.83
N PRO A 82 2.36 -5.06 26.64
CA PRO A 82 1.58 -4.43 25.61
C PRO A 82 1.95 -5.17 24.32
N ALA A 83 0.99 -5.89 23.78
CA ALA A 83 1.09 -6.46 22.44
C ALA A 83 1.73 -5.39 21.55
N PRO A 84 2.64 -5.75 20.62
CA PRO A 84 3.35 -4.79 19.76
C PRO A 84 2.34 -3.76 19.36
N ILE A 85 2.62 -2.46 19.61
CA ILE A 85 1.63 -1.35 19.48
C ILE A 85 0.86 -1.66 18.21
N ALA A 86 -0.30 -2.27 18.40
CA ALA A 86 -1.08 -2.77 17.28
C ALA A 86 -1.36 -1.51 16.48
N ARG A 87 -0.68 -1.34 15.35
CA ARG A 87 -0.92 -0.20 14.45
C ARG A 87 -2.41 -0.15 14.33
N ARG A 88 -3.02 0.90 14.89
CA ARG A 88 -4.48 1.02 14.86
C ARG A 88 -4.89 0.90 13.41
N SER A 89 -5.44 -0.23 13.05
CA SER A 89 -5.90 -0.52 11.70
C SER A 89 -7.40 -0.38 11.63
N MET A 90 -7.85 0.23 10.56
CA MET A 90 -9.25 0.20 10.15
C MET A 90 -9.49 -1.09 9.38
N ARG A 91 -10.50 -1.87 9.77
CA ARG A 91 -10.86 -3.12 9.10
C ARG A 91 -12.10 -2.92 8.25
N ILE A 92 -12.00 -3.32 6.99
CA ILE A 92 -13.12 -3.39 6.06
C ILE A 92 -13.38 -4.86 5.78
N THR A 93 -14.58 -5.34 6.05
CA THR A 93 -14.92 -6.75 5.95
C THR A 93 -16.10 -6.97 5.02
N ALA A 94 -16.02 -7.98 4.18
CA ALA A 94 -17.14 -8.48 3.39
C ALA A 94 -17.32 -9.97 3.59
N ALA A 95 -18.57 -10.39 3.67
CA ALA A 95 -18.92 -11.81 3.66
C ALA A 95 -18.64 -12.39 2.27
N LEU A 96 -18.06 -13.59 2.23
CA LEU A 96 -17.78 -14.31 0.97
C LEU A 96 -19.05 -14.97 0.39
N GLY A 97 -20.06 -15.22 1.24
CA GLY A 97 -21.24 -15.99 0.83
C GLY A 97 -20.86 -17.41 0.42
N GLU A 98 -21.58 -17.95 -0.55
CA GLU A 98 -21.35 -19.30 -1.07
C GLU A 98 -20.38 -19.27 -2.27
N LEU A 99 -19.18 -18.70 -2.11
CA LEU A 99 -18.14 -18.79 -3.13
C LEU A 99 -17.64 -20.22 -3.27
N THR A 100 -17.51 -20.69 -4.50
CA THR A 100 -16.76 -21.92 -4.80
C THR A 100 -15.26 -21.67 -4.65
N ALA A 101 -14.46 -22.75 -4.56
CA ALA A 101 -13.01 -22.64 -4.54
C ALA A 101 -12.46 -21.89 -5.78
N PHE A 102 -13.03 -22.14 -6.96
CA PHE A 102 -12.70 -21.41 -8.17
C PHE A 102 -12.97 -19.91 -8.02
N GLN A 103 -14.14 -19.52 -7.55
CA GLN A 103 -14.52 -18.12 -7.40
C GLN A 103 -13.69 -17.39 -6.34
N LEU A 104 -13.34 -18.05 -5.23
CA LEU A 104 -12.45 -17.51 -4.22
C LEU A 104 -11.03 -17.31 -4.80
N THR A 105 -10.53 -18.25 -5.59
CA THR A 105 -9.28 -18.10 -6.34
C THR A 105 -9.35 -16.86 -7.25
N GLN A 106 -10.45 -16.69 -8.02
CA GLN A 106 -10.62 -15.52 -8.88
C GLN A 106 -10.65 -14.21 -8.08
N LEU A 107 -11.25 -14.18 -6.89
CA LEU A 107 -11.22 -13.01 -6.01
C LEU A 107 -9.78 -12.63 -5.62
N LEU A 108 -8.97 -13.59 -5.21
CA LEU A 108 -7.57 -13.36 -4.86
C LEU A 108 -6.75 -12.87 -6.06
N LEU A 109 -6.98 -13.44 -7.25
CA LEU A 109 -6.34 -12.99 -8.49
C LEU A 109 -6.80 -11.59 -8.92
N ILE A 110 -8.06 -11.21 -8.70
CA ILE A 110 -8.55 -9.83 -8.92
C ILE A 110 -7.82 -8.87 -7.98
N LEU A 111 -7.72 -9.21 -6.69
CA LEU A 111 -7.01 -8.39 -5.71
C LEU A 111 -5.55 -8.21 -6.11
N TYR A 112 -4.85 -9.28 -6.50
CA TYR A 112 -3.48 -9.22 -7.00
C TYR A 112 -3.35 -8.32 -8.24
N CYS A 113 -4.15 -8.56 -9.28
CA CYS A 113 -4.07 -7.80 -10.52
C CYS A 113 -4.42 -6.31 -10.35
N ARG A 114 -5.18 -5.98 -9.32
CA ARG A 114 -5.65 -4.61 -9.04
C ARG A 114 -5.01 -4.00 -7.78
N GLN A 115 -4.08 -4.69 -7.11
CA GLN A 115 -3.51 -4.21 -5.84
C GLN A 115 -2.90 -2.81 -5.95
N TYR A 116 -2.25 -2.47 -7.07
CA TYR A 116 -1.74 -1.12 -7.28
C TYR A 116 -2.86 -0.07 -7.17
N ILE A 117 -3.93 -0.21 -7.95
CA ILE A 117 -5.06 0.72 -7.98
C ILE A 117 -5.86 0.68 -6.66
N LEU A 118 -6.01 -0.50 -6.05
CA LEU A 118 -6.69 -0.66 -4.76
C LEU A 118 -5.93 0.07 -3.65
N ASN A 119 -4.61 -0.09 -3.59
CA ASN A 119 -3.76 0.64 -2.65
C ASN A 119 -3.90 2.16 -2.81
N ARG A 120 -3.90 2.66 -4.04
CA ARG A 120 -4.09 4.07 -4.32
C ARG A 120 -5.49 4.57 -3.95
N MET A 121 -6.56 3.83 -4.29
CA MET A 121 -7.95 4.17 -3.94
C MET A 121 -8.20 4.17 -2.43
N LEU A 122 -7.62 3.20 -1.72
CA LEU A 122 -7.75 3.02 -0.28
C LEU A 122 -6.69 3.79 0.52
N LYS A 123 -5.84 4.59 -0.13
CA LYS A 123 -4.77 5.36 0.49
C LYS A 123 -3.93 4.52 1.45
N THR A 124 -3.47 3.39 0.98
CA THR A 124 -2.63 2.45 1.72
C THR A 124 -1.49 1.92 0.85
N THR A 125 -0.52 1.30 1.47
CA THR A 125 0.53 0.49 0.82
C THR A 125 0.56 -0.93 1.37
N GLU A 126 -0.34 -1.24 2.29
CA GLU A 126 -0.32 -2.48 3.07
C GLU A 126 -0.93 -3.67 2.32
N LEU A 127 -1.79 -3.43 1.31
CA LEU A 127 -2.39 -4.52 0.54
C LEU A 127 -1.37 -5.09 -0.43
N PHE A 128 -0.89 -6.28 -0.14
CA PHE A 128 0.12 -6.94 -0.94
C PHE A 128 -0.19 -8.43 -1.10
N ILE A 129 -0.10 -8.91 -2.32
CA ILE A 129 -0.10 -10.32 -2.71
C ILE A 129 1.11 -10.51 -3.62
N ASP A 130 1.93 -11.50 -3.30
CA ASP A 130 3.13 -11.82 -4.07
C ASP A 130 2.81 -12.42 -5.44
N HIS A 131 3.70 -12.18 -6.40
CA HIS A 131 3.56 -12.67 -7.77
C HIS A 131 3.60 -14.22 -7.86
N GLU A 132 4.51 -14.84 -7.11
CA GLU A 132 4.66 -16.31 -7.16
C GLU A 132 3.41 -16.98 -6.60
N PHE A 133 2.85 -16.47 -5.50
CA PHE A 133 1.60 -16.97 -4.95
C PHE A 133 0.43 -16.81 -5.93
N ALA A 134 0.32 -15.68 -6.62
CA ALA A 134 -0.71 -15.46 -7.62
C ALA A 134 -0.55 -16.42 -8.82
N ARG A 135 0.68 -16.67 -9.25
CA ARG A 135 0.98 -17.64 -10.30
C ARG A 135 0.68 -19.08 -9.90
N GLU A 136 0.98 -19.45 -8.66
CA GLU A 136 0.62 -20.75 -8.12
C GLU A 136 -0.91 -20.98 -8.17
N LEU A 137 -1.69 -19.98 -7.74
CA LEU A 137 -3.15 -20.04 -7.78
C LEU A 137 -3.72 -20.08 -9.21
N GLU A 138 -3.09 -19.42 -10.18
CA GLU A 138 -3.49 -19.46 -11.59
C GLU A 138 -3.22 -20.82 -12.23
N SER A 139 -2.04 -21.38 -11.96
CA SER A 139 -1.58 -22.64 -12.59
C SER A 139 -2.23 -23.88 -11.99
N ASP A 140 -2.52 -23.86 -10.70
CA ASP A 140 -3.10 -24.98 -9.95
C ASP A 140 -4.26 -24.47 -9.07
N ILE A 141 -5.46 -24.44 -9.68
CA ILE A 141 -6.67 -24.00 -8.99
C ILE A 141 -7.05 -25.03 -7.93
N PRO A 142 -7.07 -24.63 -6.62
CA PRO A 142 -7.36 -25.58 -5.55
C PRO A 142 -8.76 -26.17 -5.64
N ALA A 143 -8.89 -27.46 -5.32
CA ALA A 143 -10.16 -28.19 -5.40
C ALA A 143 -11.15 -27.81 -4.30
N SER A 144 -10.69 -27.22 -3.18
CA SER A 144 -11.54 -26.83 -2.05
C SER A 144 -11.09 -25.52 -1.40
N ILE A 145 -12.04 -24.85 -0.72
CA ILE A 145 -11.78 -23.62 0.06
C ILE A 145 -10.75 -23.90 1.14
N ALA A 146 -10.81 -25.04 1.82
CA ALA A 146 -9.84 -25.39 2.87
C ALA A 146 -8.39 -25.41 2.36
N ILE A 147 -8.16 -25.89 1.14
CA ILE A 147 -6.82 -25.87 0.52
C ILE A 147 -6.39 -24.42 0.24
N ILE A 148 -7.30 -23.56 -0.22
CA ILE A 148 -7.00 -22.14 -0.44
C ILE A 148 -6.62 -21.47 0.87
N LEU A 149 -7.39 -21.67 1.93
CA LEU A 149 -7.12 -21.08 3.25
C LEU A 149 -5.76 -21.52 3.78
N HIS A 150 -5.44 -22.81 3.67
CA HIS A 150 -4.14 -23.33 4.09
C HIS A 150 -2.97 -22.72 3.28
N ARG A 151 -3.11 -22.65 1.93
CA ARG A 151 -2.10 -21.99 1.08
C ARG A 151 -1.97 -20.50 1.40
N PHE A 152 -3.09 -19.82 1.65
CA PHE A 152 -3.12 -18.41 2.00
C PHE A 152 -2.42 -18.15 3.33
N GLU A 153 -2.73 -18.90 4.38
CA GLU A 153 -2.09 -18.82 5.70
C GLU A 153 -0.58 -19.08 5.60
N LYS A 154 -0.18 -20.11 4.86
CA LYS A 154 1.24 -20.38 4.60
C LYS A 154 1.95 -19.21 3.93
N ALA A 155 1.34 -18.64 2.89
CA ALA A 155 1.87 -17.48 2.17
C ALA A 155 1.94 -16.23 3.06
N GLN A 156 0.95 -16.03 3.93
CA GLN A 156 0.92 -14.94 4.91
C GLN A 156 2.05 -15.08 5.93
N ASN A 157 2.27 -16.28 6.47
CA ASN A 157 3.38 -16.57 7.39
C ASN A 157 4.76 -16.40 6.73
N GLN A 158 4.85 -16.54 5.41
CA GLN A 158 6.05 -16.29 4.62
C GLN A 158 6.23 -14.81 4.21
N GLY A 159 5.32 -13.92 4.61
CA GLY A 159 5.34 -12.50 4.21
C GLY A 159 4.97 -12.25 2.75
N LYS A 160 4.43 -13.26 2.04
CA LYS A 160 3.97 -13.14 0.65
C LYS A 160 2.60 -12.45 0.53
N ILE A 161 1.89 -12.30 1.62
CA ILE A 161 0.59 -11.61 1.69
C ILE A 161 0.57 -10.70 2.91
N SER A 162 0.14 -9.45 2.73
CA SER A 162 -0.08 -8.50 3.82
C SER A 162 -1.34 -7.67 3.62
N GLY A 163 -1.88 -7.11 4.71
CA GLY A 163 -3.05 -6.24 4.70
C GLY A 163 -4.37 -6.91 4.33
N ILE A 164 -4.37 -8.24 4.18
CA ILE A 164 -5.55 -9.04 3.82
C ILE A 164 -5.65 -10.18 4.80
N SER A 165 -6.83 -10.40 5.37
CA SER A 165 -7.16 -11.57 6.19
C SER A 165 -8.31 -12.34 5.53
N LEU A 166 -8.20 -13.65 5.49
CA LEU A 166 -9.15 -14.53 4.85
C LEU A 166 -9.62 -15.62 5.82
N THR A 167 -10.93 -15.79 5.90
CA THR A 167 -11.57 -16.92 6.61
C THR A 167 -12.47 -17.69 5.64
N ASP A 168 -13.07 -18.78 6.09
CA ASP A 168 -14.07 -19.53 5.32
C ASP A 168 -15.29 -18.69 4.91
N ASN A 169 -15.66 -17.68 5.71
CA ASN A 169 -16.89 -16.90 5.54
C ASN A 169 -16.66 -15.44 5.17
N SER A 170 -15.44 -14.91 5.32
CA SER A 170 -15.19 -13.48 5.13
C SER A 170 -13.80 -13.17 4.63
N ILE A 171 -13.69 -12.04 3.93
CA ILE A 171 -12.43 -11.38 3.61
C ILE A 171 -12.39 -10.02 4.28
N THR A 172 -11.24 -9.69 4.87
CA THR A 172 -11.01 -8.42 5.55
C THR A 172 -9.77 -7.74 4.97
N LEU A 173 -9.88 -6.44 4.67
CA LEU A 173 -8.73 -5.61 4.34
C LEU A 173 -8.36 -4.77 5.56
N GLU A 174 -7.09 -4.74 5.91
CA GLU A 174 -6.54 -3.94 7.00
C GLU A 174 -5.87 -2.68 6.45
N LEU A 175 -6.36 -1.53 6.87
CA LEU A 175 -5.88 -0.23 6.42
C LEU A 175 -5.28 0.54 7.60
N PRO A 176 -4.15 1.25 7.44
CA PRO A 176 -3.58 2.06 8.53
C PRO A 176 -4.55 3.19 8.91
N LEU A 177 -4.99 3.22 10.17
CA LEU A 177 -6.01 4.17 10.66
C LEU A 177 -5.59 5.63 10.46
N GLU A 178 -4.30 5.94 10.61
CA GLU A 178 -3.75 7.29 10.54
C GLU A 178 -3.96 7.97 9.18
N SER A 179 -4.08 7.19 8.12
CA SER A 179 -4.27 7.69 6.75
C SER A 179 -5.72 7.71 6.31
N GLN A 180 -6.67 7.22 7.13
CA GLN A 180 -8.06 6.98 6.74
C GLN A 180 -9.01 8.04 7.29
N ASN A 181 -10.07 8.32 6.51
CA ASN A 181 -11.23 9.07 6.97
C ASN A 181 -12.33 8.07 7.35
N PRO A 182 -12.81 8.06 8.61
CA PRO A 182 -13.89 7.18 9.05
C PRO A 182 -15.18 7.29 8.22
N ASP A 183 -15.47 8.46 7.67
CA ASP A 183 -16.67 8.70 6.84
C ASP A 183 -16.61 7.92 5.50
N HIS A 184 -15.43 7.47 5.10
CA HIS A 184 -15.25 6.68 3.86
C HIS A 184 -15.47 5.17 4.07
N VAL A 185 -15.56 4.69 5.31
CA VAL A 185 -15.75 3.26 5.65
C VAL A 185 -16.92 2.61 4.90
N PRO A 186 -18.11 3.23 4.82
CA PRO A 186 -19.22 2.64 4.07
C PRO A 186 -18.90 2.43 2.59
N VAL A 187 -18.16 3.37 1.97
CA VAL A 187 -17.75 3.29 0.55
C VAL A 187 -16.74 2.17 0.35
N TYR A 188 -15.79 2.00 1.28
CA TYR A 188 -14.78 0.94 1.21
C TYR A 188 -15.40 -0.45 1.42
N ASN A 189 -16.35 -0.58 2.35
CA ASN A 189 -17.10 -1.81 2.52
C ASN A 189 -17.91 -2.17 1.27
N GLU A 190 -18.52 -1.17 0.62
CA GLU A 190 -19.24 -1.36 -0.64
C GLU A 190 -18.30 -1.80 -1.76
N LEU A 191 -17.09 -1.20 -1.85
CA LEU A 191 -16.07 -1.61 -2.81
C LEU A 191 -15.70 -3.09 -2.62
N LEU A 192 -15.44 -3.52 -1.38
CA LEU A 192 -15.06 -4.90 -1.10
C LEU A 192 -16.20 -5.88 -1.39
N ARG A 193 -17.44 -5.55 -1.02
CA ARG A 193 -18.61 -6.38 -1.36
C ARG A 193 -18.80 -6.54 -2.87
N ARG A 194 -18.55 -5.50 -3.65
CA ARG A 194 -18.63 -5.56 -5.12
C ARG A 194 -17.48 -6.33 -5.76
N LEU A 195 -16.32 -6.34 -5.14
CA LEU A 195 -15.20 -7.22 -5.54
C LEU A 195 -15.59 -8.68 -5.35
N VAL A 196 -16.18 -9.04 -4.21
CA VAL A 196 -16.71 -10.39 -3.95
C VAL A 196 -17.79 -10.74 -4.97
N ALA A 197 -18.75 -9.84 -5.21
CA ALA A 197 -19.81 -10.04 -6.21
C ALA A 197 -19.25 -10.23 -7.64
N MET A 198 -18.20 -9.49 -8.00
CA MET A 198 -17.53 -9.69 -9.29
C MET A 198 -16.94 -11.09 -9.40
N ALA A 199 -16.34 -11.63 -8.34
CA ALA A 199 -15.76 -12.96 -8.34
C ALA A 199 -16.79 -14.06 -8.61
N HIS A 200 -18.06 -13.88 -8.23
CA HIS A 200 -19.15 -14.81 -8.57
C HIS A 200 -19.42 -14.92 -10.07
N SER A 201 -19.21 -13.86 -10.83
CA SER A 201 -19.60 -13.76 -12.24
C SER A 201 -18.45 -13.90 -13.23
N ILE A 202 -17.20 -13.80 -12.77
CA ILE A 202 -16.04 -13.81 -13.65
C ILE A 202 -15.67 -15.24 -14.10
N LYS A 203 -15.33 -15.39 -15.38
CA LYS A 203 -14.98 -16.70 -15.95
C LYS A 203 -13.50 -17.06 -15.80
N GLY A 204 -12.65 -16.09 -15.53
CA GLY A 204 -11.22 -16.28 -15.32
C GLY A 204 -10.48 -14.94 -15.31
N VAL A 205 -9.43 -14.88 -14.52
CA VAL A 205 -8.50 -13.75 -14.41
C VAL A 205 -7.13 -14.25 -14.81
N GLN A 206 -6.49 -13.56 -15.74
CA GLN A 206 -5.08 -13.82 -16.08
C GLN A 206 -4.19 -12.99 -15.14
N VAL A 207 -3.17 -13.62 -14.61
CA VAL A 207 -2.20 -13.00 -13.73
C VAL A 207 -1.40 -11.94 -14.49
N GLY A 208 -1.49 -10.70 -14.05
CA GLY A 208 -0.74 -9.59 -14.61
C GLY A 208 -0.99 -8.31 -13.83
N GLN A 209 0.10 -7.62 -13.50
CA GLN A 209 0.04 -6.29 -12.91
C GLN A 209 0.40 -5.26 -13.97
N HIS A 210 -0.30 -4.14 -13.92
CA HIS A 210 -0.04 -3.03 -14.81
C HIS A 210 -0.12 -1.70 -14.04
N VAL A 211 0.92 -0.90 -14.14
CA VAL A 211 0.90 0.49 -13.68
C VAL A 211 0.25 1.31 -14.80
N PRO A 212 -0.89 1.93 -14.54
CA PRO A 212 -1.64 2.64 -15.58
C PRO A 212 -1.04 4.01 -15.91
N ASP A 213 -1.14 4.42 -17.18
CA ASP A 213 -0.77 5.77 -17.63
C ASP A 213 -1.61 6.87 -16.93
N SER A 214 -2.86 6.58 -16.61
CA SER A 214 -3.76 7.43 -15.82
C SER A 214 -4.50 6.59 -14.79
N GLU A 215 -4.18 6.81 -13.51
CA GLU A 215 -4.82 6.10 -12.40
C GLU A 215 -6.32 6.35 -12.35
N LYS A 216 -6.75 7.63 -12.45
CA LYS A 216 -8.17 7.99 -12.43
C LYS A 216 -8.97 7.35 -13.57
N TYR A 217 -8.42 7.30 -14.78
CA TYR A 217 -9.10 6.65 -15.90
C TYR A 217 -9.28 5.15 -15.67
N THR A 218 -8.20 4.48 -15.27
CA THR A 218 -8.19 3.04 -15.02
C THR A 218 -9.09 2.66 -13.84
N ALA A 219 -8.99 3.40 -12.73
CA ALA A 219 -9.85 3.20 -11.57
C ALA A 219 -11.33 3.43 -11.92
N ARG A 220 -11.66 4.50 -12.64
CA ARG A 220 -13.04 4.76 -13.06
C ARG A 220 -13.59 3.64 -13.94
N ALA A 221 -12.81 3.16 -14.91
CA ALA A 221 -13.23 2.04 -15.76
C ALA A 221 -13.46 0.78 -14.94
N PHE A 222 -12.61 0.52 -13.94
CA PHE A 222 -12.75 -0.59 -13.02
C PHE A 222 -14.00 -0.44 -12.12
N LEU A 223 -14.22 0.73 -11.55
CA LEU A 223 -15.41 1.03 -10.72
C LEU A 223 -16.72 0.88 -11.50
N ILE A 224 -16.74 1.27 -12.78
CA ILE A 224 -17.92 1.05 -13.65
C ILE A 224 -18.20 -0.46 -13.81
N ARG A 225 -17.16 -1.28 -14.01
CA ARG A 225 -17.30 -2.75 -14.08
C ARG A 225 -17.78 -3.36 -12.76
N LEU A 226 -17.42 -2.77 -11.63
CA LEU A 226 -17.92 -3.14 -10.30
C LEU A 226 -19.35 -2.64 -10.04
N GLY A 227 -19.96 -1.94 -11.00
CA GLY A 227 -21.32 -1.43 -10.88
C GLY A 227 -21.44 -0.09 -10.14
N PHE A 228 -20.35 0.63 -9.89
CA PHE A 228 -20.39 2.03 -9.42
C PHE A 228 -20.75 2.98 -10.57
N ASN A 229 -21.87 2.77 -11.24
CA ASN A 229 -22.34 3.60 -12.34
C ASN A 229 -23.54 4.47 -11.90
N GLY A 230 -23.98 5.37 -12.79
CA GLY A 230 -25.12 6.23 -12.52
C GLY A 230 -24.85 7.39 -11.56
N LYS A 231 -25.92 8.13 -11.22
CA LYS A 231 -25.86 9.30 -10.32
C LYS A 231 -25.71 8.89 -8.85
N ASP A 232 -26.35 7.81 -8.46
CA ASP A 232 -26.41 7.33 -7.07
C ASP A 232 -25.04 6.94 -6.51
N HIS A 233 -24.13 6.49 -7.38
CA HIS A 233 -22.77 6.15 -7.00
C HIS A 233 -21.73 7.26 -7.27
N ARG A 234 -22.18 8.49 -7.53
CA ARG A 234 -21.28 9.63 -7.83
C ARG A 234 -20.36 9.92 -6.65
N ASP A 235 -20.92 9.98 -5.46
CA ASP A 235 -20.17 10.35 -4.26
C ASP A 235 -19.19 9.23 -3.85
N ALA A 236 -19.60 7.97 -3.95
CA ALA A 236 -18.69 6.84 -3.76
C ALA A 236 -17.52 6.87 -4.76
N ARG A 237 -17.79 7.16 -6.05
CA ARG A 237 -16.70 7.33 -7.03
C ARG A 237 -15.79 8.50 -6.70
N ASN A 238 -16.33 9.62 -6.24
CA ASN A 238 -15.53 10.78 -5.88
C ASN A 238 -14.56 10.44 -4.72
N VAL A 239 -15.03 9.71 -3.70
CA VAL A 239 -14.20 9.22 -2.59
C VAL A 239 -13.09 8.31 -3.12
N LEU A 240 -13.43 7.30 -3.92
CA LEU A 240 -12.47 6.30 -4.42
C LEU A 240 -11.46 6.87 -5.43
N LEU A 241 -11.80 7.97 -6.10
CA LEU A 241 -10.92 8.63 -7.07
C LEU A 241 -10.13 9.81 -6.48
N LEU A 242 -10.34 10.14 -5.21
CA LEU A 242 -9.83 11.36 -4.58
C LEU A 242 -8.30 11.47 -4.65
N HIS A 243 -7.60 10.38 -4.33
CA HIS A 243 -6.13 10.35 -4.19
C HIS A 243 -5.40 9.84 -5.43
N LEU A 244 -6.09 9.68 -6.55
CA LEU A 244 -5.53 9.16 -7.78
C LEU A 244 -5.05 10.27 -8.70
N ASP A 245 -4.03 9.99 -9.49
CA ASP A 245 -3.47 10.91 -10.46
C ASP A 245 -4.11 10.78 -11.85
N GLY A 246 -3.99 11.83 -12.65
CA GLY A 246 -4.49 11.89 -14.02
C GLY A 246 -5.95 12.30 -14.16
N TYR A 247 -6.54 12.03 -15.30
CA TYR A 247 -7.89 12.44 -15.67
C TYR A 247 -8.84 11.26 -15.84
N ALA A 248 -10.00 11.35 -15.22
CA ALA A 248 -11.01 10.29 -15.29
C ALA A 248 -11.60 10.08 -16.70
N ALA A 249 -11.51 11.07 -17.61
CA ALA A 249 -12.06 11.03 -18.96
C ALA A 249 -11.04 10.64 -20.04
N PHE A 250 -9.74 10.74 -19.75
CA PHE A 250 -8.68 10.53 -20.74
C PHE A 250 -7.64 9.56 -20.20
N ARG A 251 -7.28 8.59 -21.05
CA ARG A 251 -6.24 7.61 -20.74
C ARG A 251 -4.84 8.22 -20.81
N ARG A 252 -4.61 9.15 -21.74
CA ARG A 252 -3.32 9.78 -21.98
C ARG A 252 -3.43 11.30 -21.90
N ASP A 253 -2.42 11.96 -21.38
CA ASP A 253 -2.34 13.44 -21.33
C ASP A 253 -2.41 14.08 -22.71
N ALA A 254 -1.86 13.43 -23.73
CA ALA A 254 -1.96 13.88 -25.12
C ALA A 254 -3.41 14.01 -25.61
N ASP A 255 -4.29 13.08 -25.23
CA ASP A 255 -5.70 13.10 -25.62
C ASP A 255 -6.47 14.20 -24.89
N MET A 256 -6.13 14.42 -23.62
CA MET A 256 -6.65 15.54 -22.82
C MET A 256 -6.23 16.88 -23.43
N ASN A 257 -4.96 17.03 -23.81
CA ASN A 257 -4.44 18.26 -24.41
C ASN A 257 -5.11 18.54 -25.76
N LYS A 258 -5.29 17.52 -26.61
CA LYS A 258 -6.06 17.63 -27.85
C LYS A 258 -7.50 18.10 -27.63
N HIS A 259 -8.16 17.53 -26.60
CA HIS A 259 -9.52 17.89 -26.24
C HIS A 259 -9.60 19.34 -25.73
N LYS A 260 -8.68 19.76 -24.84
CA LYS A 260 -8.59 21.16 -24.38
C LYS A 260 -8.37 22.13 -25.52
N ALA A 261 -7.47 21.82 -26.46
CA ALA A 261 -7.20 22.63 -27.62
C ALA A 261 -8.45 22.77 -28.54
N LYS A 262 -9.17 21.64 -28.74
CA LYS A 262 -10.43 21.65 -29.51
C LYS A 262 -11.50 22.54 -28.86
N LEU A 263 -11.68 22.42 -27.53
CA LEU A 263 -12.63 23.24 -26.77
C LEU A 263 -12.25 24.74 -26.83
N ALA A 264 -10.97 25.06 -26.69
CA ALA A 264 -10.48 26.42 -26.77
C ALA A 264 -10.75 27.04 -28.14
N ARG A 265 -10.51 26.25 -29.21
CA ARG A 265 -10.85 26.67 -30.58
C ARG A 265 -12.35 26.92 -30.75
N GLN A 266 -13.20 26.01 -30.34
CA GLN A 266 -14.65 26.16 -30.40
C GLN A 266 -15.17 27.39 -29.63
N ARG A 267 -14.58 27.67 -28.43
CA ARG A 267 -14.93 28.89 -27.68
C ARG A 267 -14.55 30.16 -28.40
N ARG A 268 -13.36 30.20 -29.05
CA ARG A 268 -12.93 31.34 -29.89
C ARG A 268 -13.84 31.56 -31.10
N GLU A 269 -14.21 30.48 -31.81
CA GLU A 269 -15.12 30.52 -32.94
C GLU A 269 -16.51 31.04 -32.52
N LYS A 270 -17.08 30.55 -31.41
CA LYS A 270 -18.37 31.04 -30.88
C LYS A 270 -18.30 32.50 -30.44
N ALA A 271 -17.22 32.95 -29.82
CA ALA A 271 -17.02 34.34 -29.41
C ALA A 271 -16.92 35.26 -30.64
N ALA A 272 -16.17 34.86 -31.67
CA ALA A 272 -16.05 35.61 -32.93
C ALA A 272 -17.43 35.74 -33.64
N HIS A 273 -18.20 34.67 -33.69
CA HIS A 273 -19.55 34.68 -34.29
C HIS A 273 -20.52 35.56 -33.49
N HIS A 274 -20.40 35.62 -32.17
CA HIS A 274 -21.24 36.50 -31.34
C HIS A 274 -20.88 37.97 -31.51
N THR A 275 -19.61 38.29 -31.70
CA THR A 275 -19.12 39.66 -31.92
C THR A 275 -19.53 40.16 -33.32
N SER A 276 -19.50 39.29 -34.35
CA SER A 276 -19.96 39.62 -35.70
C SER A 276 -21.46 39.94 -35.76
N ARG A 277 -22.30 39.17 -35.05
CA ARG A 277 -23.76 39.43 -34.97
C ARG A 277 -24.11 40.74 -34.24
N ARG A 278 -23.28 41.23 -33.32
CA ARG A 278 -23.50 42.51 -32.65
C ARG A 278 -23.12 43.72 -33.50
N ARG A 279 -22.26 43.58 -34.53
CA ARG A 279 -21.84 44.64 -35.42
C ARG A 279 -22.82 44.89 -36.59
N HIS A 280 -23.75 43.97 -36.78
CA HIS A 280 -24.78 44.06 -37.86
C HIS A 280 -26.19 44.33 -37.35
N ARG A 281 -26.32 44.77 -36.09
CA ARG A 281 -27.52 45.38 -35.48
C ARG A 281 -27.22 46.82 -35.11
#